data_ec393c3a20da084fc3d892c6b695ca0e
#
_entry.id   ec393c3a20da084fc3d892c6b695ca0e
#
_cell.length_a   1.000
_cell.length_b   1.000
_cell.length_c   1.000
_cell.angle_alpha   90.00
_cell.angle_beta   90.00
_cell.angle_gamma   90.00
#
_symmetry.space_group_name_H-M   'P 1'
#
loop_
_entity.id
_entity.type
_entity.pdbx_description
1 polymer ?
#
loop_
_entity_poly.entity_id
_entity_poly.type
_entity_poly.pdbx_seq_one_letter_code
_entity_poly.pdbx_strand_id
1 'polypeptide(L)'
;DRAKAANMPADRVKYNIDKATGNQEGVSYEEIRYEGYGIGGAAIIIDTMTDNRVRTVAEVRHAFSKHGGSMGTEGSVVFQFKHCGQLIFAPGTGEDTVMEVALEAGAEDVITGDDGAIEVLTAPADFEAVKNALEAAGLTPEVAEVTMRAENTIELEGEDAARMQKLLDVLEDLDDVQEIYYNAAL
;
A
#
# COMPACT_ATOMS: atom_id res chain seq x y z
N ASP A 1 -11.07 -0.44 4.98
CA ASP A 1 -12.06 -0.11 4.01
C ASP A 1 -11.42 0.42 2.73
N ARG A 2 -11.30 -0.44 1.74
CA ARG A 2 -10.63 -0.06 0.50
C ARG A 2 -11.45 0.91 -0.33
N ALA A 3 -12.78 0.79 -0.30
CA ALA A 3 -13.62 1.74 -1.00
C ALA A 3 -13.44 3.14 -0.41
N LYS A 4 -13.41 3.21 0.90
CA LYS A 4 -13.13 4.45 1.59
C LYS A 4 -11.70 4.91 1.26
N ALA A 5 -10.75 3.99 1.29
CA ALA A 5 -9.37 4.32 0.99
C ALA A 5 -9.20 4.77 -0.46
N ALA A 6 -9.96 4.19 -1.38
CA ALA A 6 -9.86 4.55 -2.79
C ALA A 6 -10.53 5.89 -3.08
N ASN A 7 -11.67 6.14 -2.47
CA ASN A 7 -12.45 7.35 -2.75
C ASN A 7 -12.15 8.49 -1.81
N MET A 8 -12.11 8.19 -0.51
CA MET A 8 -11.89 9.23 0.48
C MET A 8 -10.49 9.81 0.45
N PRO A 9 -9.44 9.01 0.28
CA PRO A 9 -8.11 9.61 0.17
C PRO A 9 -7.97 10.58 -0.98
N ALA A 10 -8.57 10.29 -2.13
CA ALA A 10 -8.51 11.20 -3.27
C ALA A 10 -9.21 12.50 -2.94
N ASP A 11 -10.39 12.42 -2.35
CA ASP A 11 -11.13 13.61 -1.94
C ASP A 11 -10.39 14.36 -0.84
N ARG A 12 -9.84 13.62 0.11
CA ARG A 12 -9.10 14.22 1.22
C ARG A 12 -7.84 14.93 0.73
N VAL A 13 -7.10 14.32 -0.17
CA VAL A 13 -5.90 14.93 -0.73
C VAL A 13 -6.27 16.20 -1.48
N LYS A 14 -7.31 16.16 -2.29
CA LYS A 14 -7.76 17.33 -3.01
C LYS A 14 -8.17 18.44 -2.05
N TYR A 15 -8.92 18.11 -1.02
CA TYR A 15 -9.34 19.07 0.00
C TYR A 15 -8.12 19.70 0.67
N ASN A 16 -7.14 18.90 1.04
CA ASN A 16 -5.95 19.39 1.72
C ASN A 16 -5.12 20.28 0.82
N ILE A 17 -5.01 19.94 -0.46
CA ILE A 17 -4.29 20.77 -1.41
C ILE A 17 -5.00 22.11 -1.55
N ASP A 18 -6.31 22.11 -1.67
CA ASP A 18 -7.10 23.34 -1.75
C ASP A 18 -6.89 24.20 -0.50
N LYS A 19 -6.88 23.58 0.67
CA LYS A 19 -6.63 24.29 1.91
C LYS A 19 -5.22 24.89 1.92
N ALA A 20 -4.24 24.13 1.48
CA ALA A 20 -2.86 24.59 1.48
C ALA A 20 -2.65 25.75 0.54
N THR A 21 -3.29 25.72 -0.64
CA THR A 21 -3.16 26.78 -1.63
C THR A 21 -4.20 27.86 -1.47
N GLY A 22 -5.29 27.56 -0.81
CA GLY A 22 -6.41 28.46 -0.64
C GLY A 22 -6.30 29.42 0.53
N ASN A 23 -5.09 29.68 0.99
CA ASN A 23 -4.91 30.71 1.97
C ASN A 23 -5.48 30.36 3.34
N GLN A 24 -4.98 29.31 3.90
CA GLN A 24 -5.55 28.69 5.10
C GLN A 24 -4.96 29.18 6.40
N GLU A 25 -4.76 30.41 6.56
CA GLU A 25 -4.51 31.00 7.86
C GLU A 25 -3.61 30.18 8.80
N GLY A 26 -2.49 29.73 8.31
CA GLY A 26 -1.53 28.99 9.12
C GLY A 26 -1.78 27.51 9.21
N VAL A 27 -2.86 26.99 8.62
CA VAL A 27 -3.07 25.56 8.55
C VAL A 27 -2.22 25.01 7.43
N SER A 28 -1.35 24.07 7.75
CA SER A 28 -0.57 23.38 6.73
C SER A 28 -0.58 21.90 7.06
N TYR A 29 -0.68 21.10 6.00
CA TYR A 29 -0.67 19.65 6.12
C TYR A 29 0.67 19.15 5.66
N GLU A 30 1.18 18.13 6.34
CA GLU A 30 2.42 17.46 5.93
C GLU A 30 2.19 15.98 5.83
N GLU A 31 2.88 15.36 4.90
CA GLU A 31 2.84 13.92 4.73
C GLU A 31 3.96 13.32 5.56
N ILE A 32 3.61 12.33 6.38
CA ILE A 32 4.57 11.68 7.25
C ILE A 32 4.38 10.18 7.12
N ARG A 33 5.48 9.47 6.94
CA ARG A 33 5.48 8.01 6.89
C ARG A 33 6.01 7.46 8.21
N TYR A 34 5.22 6.63 8.84
CA TYR A 34 5.63 5.91 10.04
C TYR A 34 5.87 4.46 9.72
N GLU A 35 6.75 3.84 10.48
CA GLU A 35 7.15 2.46 10.28
C GLU A 35 7.12 1.73 11.61
N GLY A 36 6.75 0.46 11.58
CA GLY A 36 6.70 -0.31 12.81
C GLY A 36 6.54 -1.79 12.55
N TYR A 37 6.45 -2.52 13.62
CA TYR A 37 6.28 -3.97 13.61
C TYR A 37 4.96 -4.33 14.26
N GLY A 38 4.22 -5.21 13.59
CA GLY A 38 2.99 -5.75 14.13
C GLY A 38 3.21 -7.11 14.76
N ILE A 39 2.16 -7.90 14.78
CA ILE A 39 2.19 -9.23 15.38
C ILE A 39 3.14 -10.12 14.58
N GLY A 40 3.93 -10.92 15.30
CA GLY A 40 4.84 -11.86 14.65
C GLY A 40 6.02 -11.22 13.96
N GLY A 41 6.26 -9.94 14.20
CA GLY A 41 7.34 -9.20 13.54
C GLY A 41 6.99 -8.71 12.14
N ALA A 42 5.71 -8.72 11.79
CA ALA A 42 5.28 -8.23 10.47
C ALA A 42 5.60 -6.74 10.33
N ALA A 43 6.18 -6.37 9.20
CA ALA A 43 6.53 -4.97 8.94
C ALA A 43 5.30 -4.20 8.48
N ILE A 44 5.16 -2.97 8.97
CA ILE A 44 4.02 -2.11 8.65
C ILE A 44 4.54 -0.72 8.30
N ILE A 45 4.04 -0.17 7.19
CA ILE A 45 4.29 1.22 6.80
C ILE A 45 2.95 1.95 6.85
N ILE A 46 2.93 3.10 7.50
CA ILE A 46 1.72 3.90 7.62
C ILE A 46 1.98 5.28 7.01
N ASP A 47 1.29 5.59 5.93
CA ASP A 47 1.37 6.91 5.31
C ASP A 47 0.26 7.77 5.87
N THR A 48 0.63 8.93 6.37
CA THR A 48 -0.31 9.86 6.98
C THR A 48 -0.21 11.24 6.34
N MET A 49 -1.27 12.00 6.50
CA MET A 49 -1.28 13.42 6.17
C MET A 49 -1.94 14.13 7.35
N THR A 50 -1.24 15.09 7.95
CA THR A 50 -1.70 15.69 9.19
C THR A 50 -1.29 17.17 9.29
N ASP A 51 -2.09 17.91 10.00
CA ASP A 51 -1.77 19.28 10.41
C ASP A 51 -1.20 19.31 11.84
N ASN A 52 -1.08 18.16 12.48
CA ASN A 52 -0.60 18.08 13.86
C ASN A 52 0.17 16.78 14.06
N ARG A 53 1.47 16.83 13.78
CA ARG A 53 2.31 15.63 13.84
C ARG A 53 2.44 15.07 15.27
N VAL A 54 2.31 15.91 16.28
CA VAL A 54 2.38 15.46 17.67
C VAL A 54 1.20 14.55 17.99
N ARG A 55 0.01 14.95 17.54
CA ARG A 55 -1.19 14.13 17.71
C ARG A 55 -1.06 12.83 16.94
N THR A 56 -0.64 12.91 15.68
CA THR A 56 -0.58 11.74 14.82
C THR A 56 0.41 10.71 15.34
N VAL A 57 1.61 11.13 15.73
CA VAL A 57 2.60 10.18 16.23
C VAL A 57 2.12 9.52 17.52
N ALA A 58 1.43 10.27 18.36
CA ALA A 58 0.89 9.71 19.61
C ALA A 58 -0.18 8.68 19.34
N GLU A 59 -1.07 8.95 18.38
CA GLU A 59 -2.15 8.02 18.02
C GLU A 59 -1.60 6.75 17.41
N VAL A 60 -0.65 6.89 16.49
CA VAL A 60 -0.04 5.72 15.84
C VAL A 60 0.70 4.87 16.87
N ARG A 61 1.51 5.50 17.71
CA ARG A 61 2.26 4.78 18.76
C ARG A 61 1.33 4.06 19.72
N HIS A 62 0.24 4.73 20.11
CA HIS A 62 -0.73 4.12 21.02
C HIS A 62 -1.38 2.89 20.39
N ALA A 63 -1.75 2.97 19.09
CA ALA A 63 -2.36 1.85 18.39
C ALA A 63 -1.42 0.64 18.38
N PHE A 64 -0.14 0.86 18.07
CA PHE A 64 0.84 -0.22 18.10
C PHE A 64 0.96 -0.83 19.50
N SER A 65 1.15 0.02 20.50
CA SER A 65 1.37 -0.46 21.87
C SER A 65 0.17 -1.24 22.41
N LYS A 66 -1.03 -0.75 22.13
CA LYS A 66 -2.25 -1.37 22.64
C LYS A 66 -2.51 -2.73 22.01
N HIS A 67 -2.08 -2.95 20.79
CA HIS A 67 -2.41 -4.15 20.03
C HIS A 67 -1.21 -5.07 19.79
N GLY A 68 -0.17 -4.95 20.60
CA GLY A 68 0.92 -5.90 20.58
C GLY A 68 2.02 -5.65 19.56
N GLY A 69 1.99 -4.50 18.91
CA GLY A 69 3.07 -4.11 18.01
C GLY A 69 4.01 -3.12 18.64
N SER A 70 4.94 -2.63 17.86
CA SER A 70 5.84 -1.57 18.30
C SER A 70 6.19 -0.66 17.15
N MET A 71 6.17 0.64 17.42
CA MET A 71 6.56 1.63 16.42
C MET A 71 8.07 1.68 16.32
N GLY A 72 8.58 1.64 15.09
CA GLY A 72 10.00 1.72 14.83
C GLY A 72 10.45 3.12 14.46
N THR A 73 11.73 3.24 14.15
CA THR A 73 12.28 4.49 13.66
C THR A 73 12.21 4.54 12.15
N GLU A 74 12.39 5.74 11.59
CA GLU A 74 12.39 5.92 10.15
C GLU A 74 13.46 5.04 9.50
N GLY A 75 13.07 4.34 8.46
CA GLY A 75 13.94 3.43 7.73
C GLY A 75 14.02 2.04 8.30
N SER A 76 13.34 1.75 9.43
CA SER A 76 13.47 0.45 10.08
C SER A 76 12.84 -0.70 9.30
N VAL A 77 11.77 -0.44 8.55
CA VAL A 77 11.08 -1.50 7.81
C VAL A 77 10.90 -1.20 6.32
N VAL A 78 11.05 0.04 5.89
CA VAL A 78 10.76 0.42 4.51
C VAL A 78 11.60 -0.35 3.50
N PHE A 79 12.81 -0.76 3.89
CA PHE A 79 13.68 -1.53 2.99
C PHE A 79 13.13 -2.92 2.66
N GLN A 80 12.14 -3.40 3.40
CA GLN A 80 11.50 -4.70 3.13
C GLN A 80 10.43 -4.58 2.06
N PHE A 81 10.18 -3.38 1.56
CA PHE A 81 9.17 -3.12 0.55
C PHE A 81 9.81 -2.51 -0.68
N LYS A 82 9.22 -2.77 -1.83
CA LYS A 82 9.66 -2.18 -3.09
C LYS A 82 8.55 -1.28 -3.63
N HIS A 83 8.87 -0.02 -3.91
CA HIS A 83 7.95 0.89 -4.56
C HIS A 83 7.86 0.53 -6.04
N CYS A 84 6.71 0.07 -6.49
CA CYS A 84 6.57 -0.45 -7.86
C CYS A 84 5.13 -0.35 -8.33
N GLY A 85 4.96 -0.49 -9.65
CA GLY A 85 3.64 -0.71 -10.23
C GLY A 85 3.31 -2.20 -10.15
N GLN A 86 2.07 -2.51 -9.83
CA GLN A 86 1.61 -3.87 -9.68
C GLN A 86 0.30 -4.06 -10.44
N LEU A 87 0.27 -5.07 -11.30
CA LEU A 87 -0.95 -5.45 -12.02
C LEU A 87 -1.17 -6.93 -11.78
N ILE A 88 -2.39 -7.30 -11.36
CA ILE A 88 -2.70 -8.69 -11.07
C ILE A 88 -3.84 -9.13 -11.98
N PHE A 89 -3.64 -10.24 -12.69
CA PHE A 89 -4.62 -10.82 -13.58
C PHE A 89 -5.17 -12.11 -12.99
N ALA A 90 -6.45 -12.35 -13.25
CA ALA A 90 -7.14 -13.55 -12.76
C ALA A 90 -6.52 -14.84 -13.34
N PRO A 91 -6.63 -15.96 -12.62
CA PRO A 91 -6.26 -17.26 -13.18
C PRO A 91 -7.03 -17.51 -14.47
N GLY A 92 -6.38 -18.09 -15.44
CA GLY A 92 -6.99 -18.34 -16.74
C GLY A 92 -6.73 -17.26 -17.78
N THR A 93 -6.13 -16.14 -17.38
CA THR A 93 -5.61 -15.16 -18.32
C THR A 93 -4.38 -15.77 -18.98
N GLY A 94 -4.21 -15.60 -20.28
CA GLY A 94 -3.10 -16.22 -21.00
C GLY A 94 -1.75 -15.74 -20.52
N GLU A 95 -1.04 -16.57 -19.79
CA GLU A 95 0.26 -16.23 -19.22
C GLU A 95 1.27 -15.79 -20.27
N ASP A 96 1.35 -16.54 -21.36
CA ASP A 96 2.32 -16.23 -22.42
C ASP A 96 2.03 -14.87 -23.04
N THR A 97 0.76 -14.54 -23.24
CA THR A 97 0.37 -13.25 -23.81
C THR A 97 0.68 -12.11 -22.84
N VAL A 98 0.35 -12.31 -21.56
CA VAL A 98 0.64 -11.29 -20.54
C VAL A 98 2.14 -11.04 -20.48
N MET A 99 2.93 -12.11 -20.43
CA MET A 99 4.38 -12.00 -20.33
C MET A 99 4.96 -11.27 -21.52
N GLU A 100 4.56 -11.66 -22.72
CA GLU A 100 5.07 -11.04 -23.94
C GLU A 100 4.75 -9.56 -24.01
N VAL A 101 3.49 -9.20 -23.80
CA VAL A 101 3.07 -7.80 -23.88
C VAL A 101 3.69 -6.97 -22.75
N ALA A 102 3.71 -7.50 -21.53
CA ALA A 102 4.22 -6.76 -20.39
C ALA A 102 5.73 -6.50 -20.53
N LEU A 103 6.50 -7.52 -20.86
CA LEU A 103 7.95 -7.35 -20.97
C LEU A 103 8.31 -6.44 -22.13
N GLU A 104 7.60 -6.53 -23.25
CA GLU A 104 7.83 -5.64 -24.38
C GLU A 104 7.52 -4.19 -24.02
N ALA A 105 6.54 -3.95 -23.17
CA ALA A 105 6.14 -2.61 -22.75
C ALA A 105 7.02 -2.04 -21.64
N GLY A 106 7.91 -2.82 -21.07
CA GLY A 106 8.87 -2.33 -20.07
C GLY A 106 8.68 -2.86 -18.66
N ALA A 107 7.89 -3.91 -18.47
CA ALA A 107 7.73 -4.51 -17.16
C ALA A 107 9.05 -5.11 -16.66
N GLU A 108 9.24 -5.06 -15.36
CA GLU A 108 10.45 -5.60 -14.75
C GLU A 108 10.36 -7.11 -14.53
N ASP A 109 9.17 -7.61 -14.23
CA ASP A 109 9.00 -9.02 -13.94
C ASP A 109 7.55 -9.44 -14.14
N VAL A 110 7.35 -10.73 -14.40
CA VAL A 110 6.03 -11.33 -14.51
C VAL A 110 6.07 -12.63 -13.70
N ILE A 111 5.20 -12.74 -12.71
CA ILE A 111 5.21 -13.87 -11.78
C ILE A 111 3.86 -14.58 -11.87
N THR A 112 3.90 -15.90 -12.03
CA THR A 112 2.69 -16.71 -12.01
C THR A 112 2.59 -17.38 -10.65
N GLY A 113 1.47 -17.15 -9.96
CA GLY A 113 1.23 -17.77 -8.66
C GLY A 113 0.77 -19.21 -8.78
N ASP A 114 0.75 -19.89 -7.66
CA ASP A 114 0.33 -21.30 -7.59
C ASP A 114 -1.12 -21.48 -8.01
N ASP A 115 -1.94 -20.46 -7.80
CA ASP A 115 -3.35 -20.47 -8.18
C ASP A 115 -3.58 -20.08 -9.63
N GLY A 116 -2.52 -19.79 -10.37
CA GLY A 116 -2.61 -19.38 -11.77
C GLY A 116 -2.77 -17.89 -12.00
N ALA A 117 -2.89 -17.10 -10.94
CA ALA A 117 -2.95 -15.65 -11.07
C ALA A 117 -1.59 -15.13 -11.55
N ILE A 118 -1.61 -14.05 -12.32
CA ILE A 118 -0.40 -13.49 -12.90
C ILE A 118 -0.17 -12.11 -12.35
N GLU A 119 1.03 -11.88 -11.82
CA GLU A 119 1.42 -10.59 -11.27
C GLU A 119 2.48 -9.95 -12.17
N VAL A 120 2.23 -8.72 -12.61
CA VAL A 120 3.18 -7.97 -13.43
C VAL A 120 3.72 -6.84 -12.57
N LEU A 121 5.04 -6.73 -12.51
CA LEU A 121 5.73 -5.70 -11.74
C LEU A 121 6.46 -4.74 -12.66
N THR A 122 6.34 -3.45 -12.38
CA THR A 122 6.97 -2.39 -13.16
C THR A 122 7.65 -1.38 -12.26
N ALA A 123 8.56 -0.59 -12.82
CA ALA A 123 8.99 0.62 -12.13
C ALA A 123 7.79 1.57 -12.05
N PRO A 124 7.69 2.40 -11.01
CA PRO A 124 6.55 3.33 -10.92
C PRO A 124 6.37 4.21 -12.15
N ALA A 125 7.46 4.66 -12.75
CA ALA A 125 7.41 5.51 -13.93
C ALA A 125 6.89 4.80 -15.18
N ASP A 126 7.01 3.46 -15.22
CA ASP A 126 6.60 2.67 -16.38
C ASP A 126 5.20 2.06 -16.22
N PHE A 127 4.58 2.23 -15.07
CA PHE A 127 3.30 1.60 -14.76
C PHE A 127 2.23 1.91 -15.80
N GLU A 128 2.04 3.18 -16.13
CA GLU A 128 0.99 3.57 -17.08
C GLU A 128 1.21 2.95 -18.45
N ALA A 129 2.43 2.97 -18.93
CA ALA A 129 2.75 2.42 -20.26
C ALA A 129 2.45 0.93 -20.31
N VAL A 130 2.85 0.19 -19.26
CA VAL A 130 2.62 -1.25 -19.22
C VAL A 130 1.13 -1.54 -19.09
N LYS A 131 0.43 -0.81 -18.22
CA LYS A 131 -1.00 -0.97 -18.04
C LYS A 131 -1.74 -0.75 -19.36
N ASN A 132 -1.44 0.34 -20.04
CA ASN A 132 -2.11 0.68 -21.29
C ASN A 132 -1.83 -0.35 -22.38
N ALA A 133 -0.61 -0.87 -22.45
CA ALA A 133 -0.27 -1.91 -23.44
C ALA A 133 -1.07 -3.18 -23.20
N LEU A 134 -1.20 -3.58 -21.94
CA LEU A 134 -1.95 -4.78 -21.59
C LEU A 134 -3.45 -4.61 -21.88
N GLU A 135 -3.99 -3.45 -21.56
CA GLU A 135 -5.40 -3.17 -21.84
C GLU A 135 -5.66 -3.11 -23.34
N ALA A 136 -4.74 -2.55 -24.11
CA ALA A 136 -4.86 -2.51 -25.57
C ALA A 136 -4.83 -3.92 -26.17
N ALA A 137 -4.20 -4.87 -25.51
CA ALA A 137 -4.18 -6.26 -25.93
C ALA A 137 -5.41 -7.04 -25.47
N GLY A 138 -6.36 -6.39 -24.84
CA GLY A 138 -7.59 -7.02 -24.37
C GLY A 138 -7.47 -7.69 -23.01
N LEU A 139 -6.39 -7.41 -22.28
CA LEU A 139 -6.14 -8.01 -20.97
C LEU A 139 -6.52 -7.00 -19.88
N THR A 140 -7.47 -7.38 -19.02
CA THR A 140 -7.97 -6.50 -17.97
C THR A 140 -7.49 -6.99 -16.61
N PRO A 141 -6.65 -6.22 -15.90
CA PRO A 141 -6.19 -6.63 -14.58
C PRO A 141 -7.29 -6.47 -13.54
N GLU A 142 -7.27 -7.33 -12.54
CA GLU A 142 -8.14 -7.21 -11.37
C GLU A 142 -7.62 -6.15 -10.42
N VAL A 143 -6.31 -5.98 -10.37
CA VAL A 143 -5.65 -4.95 -9.56
C VAL A 143 -4.64 -4.24 -10.43
N ALA A 144 -4.61 -2.92 -10.36
CA ALA A 144 -3.63 -2.11 -11.07
C ALA A 144 -3.33 -0.89 -10.21
N GLU A 145 -2.14 -0.83 -9.64
CA GLU A 145 -1.77 0.28 -8.74
C GLU A 145 -0.27 0.41 -8.61
N VAL A 146 0.16 1.62 -8.25
CA VAL A 146 1.53 1.84 -7.80
C VAL A 146 1.50 1.71 -6.28
N THR A 147 2.34 0.86 -5.73
CA THR A 147 2.25 0.51 -4.32
C THR A 147 3.63 0.17 -3.73
N MET A 148 3.65 -0.02 -2.42
CA MET A 148 4.82 -0.55 -1.72
C MET A 148 4.59 -2.05 -1.57
N ARG A 149 5.29 -2.83 -2.36
CA ARG A 149 5.12 -4.28 -2.37
C ARG A 149 6.15 -4.92 -1.45
N ALA A 150 5.67 -5.76 -0.55
CA ALA A 150 6.55 -6.50 0.35
C ALA A 150 7.36 -7.52 -0.43
N GLU A 151 8.66 -7.56 -0.17
CA GLU A 151 9.53 -8.54 -0.82
C GLU A 151 9.41 -9.92 -0.19
N ASN A 152 9.11 -9.95 1.11
CA ASN A 152 8.88 -11.20 1.84
C ASN A 152 7.59 -11.07 2.63
N THR A 153 6.88 -12.18 2.76
CA THR A 153 5.61 -12.21 3.46
C THR A 153 5.72 -13.08 4.70
N ILE A 154 5.14 -12.62 5.80
CA ILE A 154 5.07 -13.37 7.05
C ILE A 154 3.66 -13.91 7.17
N GLU A 155 3.54 -15.22 7.27
CA GLU A 155 2.23 -15.86 7.41
C GLU A 155 1.81 -15.86 8.87
N LEU A 156 0.61 -15.39 9.11
CA LEU A 156 0.00 -15.36 10.44
C LEU A 156 -1.29 -16.16 10.41
N GLU A 157 -1.51 -16.94 11.45
CA GLU A 157 -2.68 -17.81 11.53
C GLU A 157 -3.36 -17.69 12.88
N GLY A 158 -4.62 -18.07 12.94
CA GLY A 158 -5.38 -18.14 14.17
C GLY A 158 -5.43 -16.83 14.93
N GLU A 159 -5.05 -16.88 16.19
CA GLU A 159 -5.11 -15.71 17.05
C GLU A 159 -4.18 -14.60 16.60
N ASP A 160 -3.00 -14.95 16.10
CA ASP A 160 -2.04 -13.95 15.63
C ASP A 160 -2.59 -13.19 14.42
N ALA A 161 -3.23 -13.90 13.49
CA ALA A 161 -3.85 -13.25 12.34
C ALA A 161 -4.97 -12.30 12.79
N ALA A 162 -5.78 -12.74 13.76
CA ALA A 162 -6.86 -11.91 14.29
C ALA A 162 -6.33 -10.67 14.98
N ARG A 163 -5.25 -10.81 15.74
CA ARG A 163 -4.63 -9.69 16.45
C ARG A 163 -4.01 -8.69 15.45
N MET A 164 -3.39 -9.21 14.42
CA MET A 164 -2.81 -8.35 13.37
C MET A 164 -3.90 -7.59 12.63
N GLN A 165 -4.99 -8.26 12.30
CA GLN A 165 -6.12 -7.61 11.64
C GLN A 165 -6.69 -6.49 12.52
N LYS A 166 -6.78 -6.74 13.82
CA LYS A 166 -7.27 -5.72 14.75
C LYS A 166 -6.37 -4.50 14.77
N LEU A 167 -5.06 -4.71 14.78
CA LEU A 167 -4.11 -3.61 14.73
C LEU A 167 -4.28 -2.81 13.45
N LEU A 168 -4.38 -3.49 12.31
CA LEU A 168 -4.57 -2.82 11.03
C LEU A 168 -5.87 -2.02 11.00
N ASP A 169 -6.95 -2.59 11.52
CA ASP A 169 -8.24 -1.90 11.56
C ASP A 169 -8.17 -0.63 12.39
N VAL A 170 -7.52 -0.68 13.54
CA VAL A 170 -7.37 0.49 14.41
C VAL A 170 -6.55 1.57 13.72
N LEU A 171 -5.45 1.16 13.06
CA LEU A 171 -4.63 2.13 12.33
C LEU A 171 -5.39 2.77 11.18
N GLU A 172 -6.16 1.99 10.44
CA GLU A 172 -6.94 2.52 9.32
C GLU A 172 -8.04 3.49 9.78
N ASP A 173 -8.53 3.33 11.00
CA ASP A 173 -9.57 4.20 11.54
C ASP A 173 -9.05 5.56 11.98
N LEU A 174 -7.75 5.73 12.10
CA LEU A 174 -7.18 7.03 12.48
C LEU A 174 -7.38 8.03 11.33
N ASP A 175 -7.89 9.21 11.67
CA ASP A 175 -8.26 10.22 10.68
C ASP A 175 -7.10 10.64 9.78
N ASP A 176 -5.89 10.69 10.32
CA ASP A 176 -4.72 11.14 9.58
C ASP A 176 -4.09 10.07 8.71
N VAL A 177 -4.49 8.81 8.88
CA VAL A 177 -3.92 7.70 8.11
C VAL A 177 -4.56 7.64 6.73
N GLN A 178 -3.71 7.62 5.70
CA GLN A 178 -4.15 7.59 4.31
C GLN A 178 -3.98 6.22 3.68
N GLU A 179 -2.87 5.56 3.97
CA GLU A 179 -2.57 4.26 3.38
C GLU A 179 -1.71 3.45 4.34
N ILE A 180 -1.91 2.14 4.36
CA ILE A 180 -1.12 1.23 5.17
C ILE A 180 -0.62 0.12 4.27
N TYR A 181 0.68 -0.18 4.40
CA TYR A 181 1.30 -1.31 3.69
C TYR A 181 1.87 -2.26 4.75
N TYR A 182 1.75 -3.55 4.53
CA TYR A 182 2.24 -4.54 5.48
C TYR A 182 2.62 -5.83 4.76
N ASN A 183 3.47 -6.61 5.42
CA ASN A 183 3.93 -7.85 4.83
C ASN A 183 3.37 -9.09 5.50
N ALA A 184 2.23 -8.98 6.18
CA ALA A 184 1.57 -10.12 6.80
C ALA A 184 0.57 -10.73 5.83
N ALA A 185 0.58 -12.05 5.75
CA ALA A 185 -0.47 -12.81 5.07
C ALA A 185 -1.45 -13.29 6.12
N LEU A 186 -2.69 -12.91 5.99
CA LEU A 186 -3.73 -13.18 6.98
C LEU A 186 -4.74 -14.20 6.50
#